data_32c24aced096e8011965fb44e0d4cca3
#
_entry.id   32c24aced096e8011965fb44e0d4cca3
#
_cell.length_a   1.000
_cell.length_b   1.000
_cell.length_c   1.000
_cell.angle_alpha   90.00
_cell.angle_beta   90.00
_cell.angle_gamma   90.00
#
_symmetry.space_group_name_H-M   'P 1'
#
loop_
_entity.id
_entity.type
_entity.pdbx_description
1 polymer ?
#
loop_
_entity_poly.entity_id
_entity_poly.type
_entity_poly.pdbx_seq_one_letter_code
_entity_poly.pdbx_strand_id
1 'polypeptide(L)'
;NIIKCGSVTTDGSGKASVDLGFEPQWCLWKCVDAAGGNEHGNWRINDTMRGWPAPSSANAFGYPSTLYANTSGAETINGVDGFIKSATGFGFGQVQANKTYIYIAIRRPMKTPESGTEVFAPVLGVTAGATTTGFPVDYTIARNPSAGQQNFAFTRMLGETYLATQVTNAESATGIGNQFDVQNGIK
;
A
#
# COMPACT_ATOMS: atom_id res chain seq x y z
N ASN A 1 12.46 -8.05 -6.34
CA ASN A 1 12.98 -6.76 -5.86
C ASN A 1 11.94 -6.06 -5.01
N ILE A 2 12.34 -5.53 -3.84
CA ILE A 2 11.46 -4.76 -2.93
C ILE A 2 11.59 -3.27 -3.20
N ILE A 3 12.78 -2.82 -3.58
CA ILE A 3 13.11 -1.42 -3.88
C ILE A 3 13.67 -1.34 -5.28
N LYS A 4 13.26 -0.34 -6.03
CA LYS A 4 13.80 0.00 -7.35
C LYS A 4 14.05 1.49 -7.44
N CYS A 5 15.24 1.86 -7.87
CA CYS A 5 15.65 3.25 -8.13
C CYS A 5 15.92 3.41 -9.61
N GLY A 6 15.71 4.61 -10.12
CA GLY A 6 16.00 4.89 -11.52
C GLY A 6 15.71 6.33 -11.91
N SER A 7 15.78 6.54 -13.21
CA SER A 7 15.41 7.80 -13.84
C SER A 7 14.51 7.56 -15.05
N VAL A 8 13.74 8.55 -15.41
CA VAL A 8 12.88 8.55 -16.60
C VAL A 8 12.77 9.97 -17.14
N THR A 9 12.77 10.10 -18.46
CA THR A 9 12.56 11.40 -19.14
C THR A 9 11.13 11.45 -19.68
N THR A 10 10.44 12.55 -19.42
CA THR A 10 9.09 12.79 -19.94
C THR A 10 9.13 13.20 -21.42
N ASP A 11 8.06 12.89 -22.12
CA ASP A 11 7.83 13.32 -23.50
C ASP A 11 7.49 14.83 -23.60
N GLY A 12 7.25 15.31 -24.83
CA GLY A 12 6.84 16.68 -25.12
C GLY A 12 5.47 17.09 -24.53
N SER A 13 4.71 16.14 -23.98
CA SER A 13 3.44 16.34 -23.28
C SER A 13 3.55 16.21 -21.77
N GLY A 14 4.77 16.02 -21.23
CA GLY A 14 5.00 15.81 -19.81
C GLY A 14 4.58 14.41 -19.31
N LYS A 15 4.53 13.42 -20.19
CA LYS A 15 4.14 12.05 -19.86
C LYS A 15 5.33 11.12 -19.85
N ALA A 16 5.29 10.16 -18.94
CA ALA A 16 6.23 9.03 -18.91
C ALA A 16 5.60 7.84 -18.20
N SER A 17 6.12 6.65 -18.49
CA SER A 17 5.74 5.41 -17.80
C SER A 17 6.99 4.68 -17.34
N VAL A 18 6.94 4.15 -16.12
CA VAL A 18 8.03 3.38 -15.52
C VAL A 18 7.52 2.00 -15.17
N ASP A 19 8.11 0.98 -15.77
CA ASP A 19 7.89 -0.42 -15.40
C ASP A 19 8.87 -0.81 -14.28
N LEU A 20 8.32 -1.09 -13.13
CA LEU A 20 9.06 -1.58 -11.96
C LEU A 20 9.03 -3.11 -11.87
N GLY A 21 8.13 -3.77 -12.60
CA GLY A 21 7.81 -5.19 -12.44
C GLY A 21 7.03 -5.48 -11.15
N PHE A 22 6.49 -4.45 -10.48
CA PHE A 22 5.63 -4.56 -9.30
C PHE A 22 4.79 -3.29 -9.09
N GLU A 23 3.68 -3.43 -8.39
CA GLU A 23 2.88 -2.28 -7.93
C GLU A 23 3.61 -1.57 -6.78
N PRO A 24 3.94 -0.28 -6.93
CA PRO A 24 4.57 0.48 -5.85
C PRO A 24 3.55 0.85 -4.76
N GLN A 25 3.99 0.79 -3.51
CA GLN A 25 3.25 1.31 -2.36
C GLN A 25 3.68 2.72 -1.99
N TRP A 26 4.95 3.03 -2.19
CA TRP A 26 5.57 4.29 -1.83
C TRP A 26 6.57 4.70 -2.91
N CYS A 27 6.60 5.99 -3.23
CA CYS A 27 7.54 6.55 -4.18
C CYS A 27 8.03 7.92 -3.72
N LEU A 28 9.35 8.10 -3.74
CA LEU A 28 10.02 9.39 -3.63
C LEU A 28 10.55 9.76 -5.00
N TRP A 29 10.26 10.95 -5.49
CA TRP A 29 10.71 11.39 -6.81
C TRP A 29 10.96 12.88 -6.88
N LYS A 30 11.74 13.29 -7.89
CA LYS A 30 12.15 14.67 -8.11
C LYS A 30 12.51 14.90 -9.58
N CYS A 31 12.18 16.08 -10.11
CA CYS A 31 12.76 16.59 -11.35
C CYS A 31 14.18 17.10 -11.09
N VAL A 32 15.19 16.61 -11.84
CA VAL A 32 16.60 17.00 -11.64
C VAL A 32 17.02 18.19 -12.47
N ASP A 33 16.30 18.49 -13.54
CA ASP A 33 16.54 19.57 -14.46
C ASP A 33 15.38 20.58 -14.52
N ALA A 34 14.61 20.68 -13.44
CA ALA A 34 13.57 21.69 -13.31
C ALA A 34 14.16 23.09 -13.41
N ALA A 35 13.54 23.93 -14.23
CA ALA A 35 13.88 25.36 -14.28
C ALA A 35 13.56 26.00 -12.92
N GLY A 36 14.50 26.77 -12.38
CA GLY A 36 14.57 27.21 -11.00
C GLY A 36 13.29 27.73 -10.37
N GLY A 37 13.12 27.42 -9.10
CA GLY A 37 12.15 28.05 -8.21
C GLY A 37 10.73 27.51 -8.26
N ASN A 38 10.39 26.57 -9.13
CA ASN A 38 9.07 25.97 -9.12
C ASN A 38 9.02 24.68 -8.31
N GLU A 39 7.82 24.30 -7.88
CA GLU A 39 7.55 23.12 -7.05
C GLU A 39 7.98 21.78 -7.67
N HIS A 40 8.21 21.71 -8.98
CA HIS A 40 8.72 20.50 -9.65
C HIS A 40 10.14 20.12 -9.24
N GLY A 41 10.94 21.07 -8.76
CA GLY A 41 12.26 20.83 -8.19
C GLY A 41 12.25 20.28 -6.76
N ASN A 42 11.10 20.17 -6.11
CA ASN A 42 10.98 19.59 -4.78
C ASN A 42 10.99 18.06 -4.80
N TRP A 43 11.47 17.47 -3.72
CA TRP A 43 11.29 16.05 -3.45
C TRP A 43 9.84 15.76 -3.09
N ARG A 44 9.19 14.87 -3.81
CA ARG A 44 7.79 14.51 -3.62
C ARG A 44 7.65 13.08 -3.13
N ILE A 45 6.82 12.90 -2.11
CA ILE A 45 6.45 11.60 -1.57
C ILE A 45 4.99 11.33 -1.90
N ASN A 46 4.73 10.20 -2.51
CA ASN A 46 3.40 9.66 -2.75
C ASN A 46 3.34 8.22 -2.24
N ASP A 47 2.26 7.86 -1.58
CA ASP A 47 2.04 6.50 -1.09
C ASP A 47 0.56 6.13 -1.09
N THR A 48 0.31 4.82 -1.00
CA THR A 48 -1.06 4.30 -1.04
C THR A 48 -1.87 4.62 0.21
N MET A 49 -1.23 4.93 1.33
CA MET A 49 -1.90 5.30 2.58
C MET A 49 -2.50 6.71 2.50
N ARG A 50 -1.86 7.61 1.72
CA ARG A 50 -2.33 8.97 1.46
C ARG A 50 -3.28 9.07 0.26
N GLY A 51 -3.61 7.96 -0.40
CA GLY A 51 -4.51 7.96 -1.52
C GLY A 51 -3.83 8.12 -2.88
N TRP A 52 -2.73 7.42 -3.12
CA TRP A 52 -2.14 7.33 -4.46
C TRP A 52 -3.06 6.52 -5.39
N PRO A 53 -3.75 7.15 -6.34
CA PRO A 53 -4.77 6.52 -7.13
C PRO A 53 -4.22 5.61 -8.22
N ALA A 54 -5.03 4.61 -8.61
CA ALA A 54 -4.92 3.97 -9.91
C ALA A 54 -5.69 4.80 -10.96
N PRO A 55 -5.39 4.66 -12.26
CA PRO A 55 -6.17 5.27 -13.31
C PRO A 55 -7.64 4.83 -13.22
N SER A 56 -8.57 5.76 -13.37
CA SER A 56 -9.99 5.47 -13.48
C SER A 56 -10.56 6.06 -14.77
N SER A 57 -11.68 5.53 -15.23
CA SER A 57 -12.38 6.07 -16.41
C SER A 57 -12.88 7.52 -16.21
N ALA A 58 -13.09 7.92 -14.97
CA ALA A 58 -13.51 9.27 -14.61
C ALA A 58 -12.35 10.24 -14.38
N ASN A 59 -11.15 9.72 -14.16
CA ASN A 59 -9.97 10.53 -13.86
C ASN A 59 -8.69 9.84 -14.33
N ALA A 60 -8.39 10.00 -15.63
CA ALA A 60 -7.23 9.38 -16.27
C ALA A 60 -5.89 9.83 -15.67
N PHE A 61 -5.86 10.93 -14.93
CA PHE A 61 -4.65 11.52 -14.39
C PHE A 61 -4.49 11.34 -12.88
N GLY A 62 -5.51 10.92 -12.13
CA GLY A 62 -5.46 10.74 -10.69
C GLY A 62 -4.70 11.86 -9.95
N TYR A 63 -5.30 12.42 -8.95
CA TYR A 63 -4.66 13.49 -8.16
C TYR A 63 -4.20 12.92 -6.82
N PRO A 64 -2.93 12.48 -6.71
CA PRO A 64 -2.43 11.93 -5.46
C PRO A 64 -2.18 13.03 -4.45
N SER A 65 -2.47 12.74 -3.19
CA SER A 65 -1.92 13.51 -2.09
C SER A 65 -0.39 13.45 -2.13
N THR A 66 0.25 14.60 -2.08
CA THR A 66 1.71 14.76 -2.18
C THR A 66 2.26 15.47 -0.96
N LEU A 67 3.27 14.87 -0.35
CA LEU A 67 4.09 15.50 0.69
C LEU A 67 5.44 15.89 0.09
N TYR A 68 5.92 17.08 0.43
CA TYR A 68 7.24 17.55 0.01
C TYR A 68 8.28 17.28 1.12
N ALA A 69 9.24 16.37 0.86
CA ALA A 69 10.21 15.96 1.86
C ALA A 69 11.23 17.05 2.25
N ASN A 70 11.37 18.09 1.43
CA ASN A 70 12.33 19.18 1.63
C ASN A 70 11.66 20.51 2.06
N THR A 71 10.40 20.49 2.45
CA THR A 71 9.66 21.66 2.93
C THR A 71 8.89 21.32 4.21
N SER A 72 8.50 22.33 4.97
CA SER A 72 7.63 22.20 6.14
C SER A 72 6.14 22.42 5.83
N GLY A 73 5.80 22.49 4.54
CA GLY A 73 4.40 22.68 4.10
C GLY A 73 3.53 21.47 4.42
N ALA A 74 2.23 21.74 4.56
CA ALA A 74 1.22 20.71 4.70
C ALA A 74 1.15 19.84 3.42
N GLU A 75 0.61 18.64 3.55
CA GLU A 75 0.27 17.79 2.42
C GLU A 75 -0.68 18.53 1.47
N THR A 76 -0.44 18.39 0.17
CA THR A 76 -1.26 19.02 -0.87
C THR A 76 -1.86 17.96 -1.78
N ILE A 77 -3.09 18.20 -2.22
CA ILE A 77 -3.69 17.45 -3.33
C ILE A 77 -3.38 18.23 -4.60
N ASN A 78 -2.39 17.76 -5.36
CA ASN A 78 -1.98 18.43 -6.58
C ASN A 78 -2.76 17.91 -7.79
N GLY A 79 -3.66 18.75 -8.28
CA GLY A 79 -4.52 18.43 -9.41
C GLY A 79 -3.86 18.48 -10.79
N VAL A 80 -2.55 18.73 -10.89
CA VAL A 80 -1.90 19.00 -12.18
C VAL A 80 -0.85 17.97 -12.60
N ASP A 81 -0.30 17.16 -11.70
CA ASP A 81 0.88 16.36 -12.03
C ASP A 81 0.58 14.92 -12.47
N GLY A 82 -0.66 14.49 -12.37
CA GLY A 82 -1.11 13.19 -12.87
C GLY A 82 -0.16 12.05 -12.55
N PHE A 83 0.15 11.81 -11.27
CA PHE A 83 1.01 10.72 -10.85
C PHE A 83 0.17 9.50 -10.50
N ILE A 84 0.16 8.53 -11.39
CA ILE A 84 -0.70 7.34 -11.30
C ILE A 84 0.12 6.07 -11.08
N LYS A 85 -0.41 5.14 -10.31
CA LYS A 85 0.19 3.81 -10.15
C LYS A 85 -0.50 2.78 -11.06
N SER A 86 0.24 1.75 -11.40
CA SER A 86 -0.24 0.57 -12.12
C SER A 86 0.17 -0.70 -11.39
N ALA A 87 -0.32 -1.85 -11.85
CA ALA A 87 0.05 -3.15 -11.30
C ALA A 87 1.55 -3.45 -11.39
N THR A 88 2.25 -2.84 -12.34
CA THR A 88 3.68 -3.09 -12.59
C THR A 88 4.57 -1.87 -12.45
N GLY A 89 4.01 -0.70 -12.07
CA GLY A 89 4.82 0.52 -11.98
C GLY A 89 4.02 1.78 -11.73
N PHE A 90 4.48 2.88 -12.31
CA PHE A 90 3.80 4.18 -12.23
C PHE A 90 3.97 4.99 -13.51
N GLY A 91 3.19 6.04 -13.66
CA GLY A 91 3.30 6.98 -14.76
C GLY A 91 3.09 8.42 -14.34
N PHE A 92 3.69 9.33 -15.12
CA PHE A 92 3.43 10.76 -15.08
C PHE A 92 2.42 11.13 -16.17
N GLY A 93 1.43 11.93 -15.85
CA GLY A 93 0.36 12.33 -16.77
C GLY A 93 0.48 13.75 -17.33
N GLN A 94 0.97 14.69 -16.52
CA GLN A 94 1.08 16.10 -16.86
C GLN A 94 2.15 16.83 -16.05
N VAL A 95 3.33 16.26 -15.92
CA VAL A 95 4.46 16.96 -15.30
C VAL A 95 5.22 17.82 -16.36
N GLN A 96 6.33 18.40 -16.04
CA GLN A 96 7.10 19.19 -17.01
C GLN A 96 7.56 18.32 -18.19
N ALA A 97 7.39 18.87 -19.41
CA ALA A 97 7.77 18.20 -20.65
C ALA A 97 9.28 18.19 -20.87
N ASN A 98 9.79 17.11 -21.46
CA ASN A 98 11.20 16.93 -21.81
C ASN A 98 12.14 17.13 -20.60
N LYS A 99 11.74 16.64 -19.43
CA LYS A 99 12.48 16.73 -18.18
C LYS A 99 12.81 15.36 -17.61
N THR A 100 13.93 15.27 -16.92
CA THR A 100 14.40 14.05 -16.28
C THR A 100 13.94 14.01 -14.82
N TYR A 101 13.34 12.90 -14.45
CA TYR A 101 12.89 12.61 -13.09
C TYR A 101 13.66 11.42 -12.53
N ILE A 102 14.15 11.54 -11.31
CA ILE A 102 14.73 10.43 -10.56
C ILE A 102 13.72 9.94 -9.53
N TYR A 103 13.76 8.66 -9.21
CA TYR A 103 12.82 8.05 -8.26
C TYR A 103 13.43 6.94 -7.43
N ILE A 104 12.83 6.71 -6.27
CA ILE A 104 12.97 5.52 -5.43
C ILE A 104 11.55 5.00 -5.22
N ALA A 105 11.28 3.77 -5.64
CA ALA A 105 9.99 3.13 -5.46
C ALA A 105 10.10 1.90 -4.57
N ILE A 106 9.18 1.77 -3.63
CA ILE A 106 9.08 0.63 -2.71
C ILE A 106 7.81 -0.15 -3.05
N ARG A 107 7.96 -1.45 -3.21
CA ARG A 107 6.90 -2.40 -3.49
C ARG A 107 5.90 -2.48 -2.34
N ARG A 108 4.65 -2.82 -2.62
CA ARG A 108 3.73 -3.33 -1.61
C ARG A 108 4.35 -4.52 -0.86
N PRO A 109 4.08 -4.66 0.45
CA PRO A 109 4.68 -5.74 1.26
C PRO A 109 4.40 -7.14 0.72
N MET A 110 3.26 -7.33 0.02
CA MET A 110 2.88 -8.59 -0.57
C MET A 110 3.13 -8.61 -2.08
N LYS A 111 3.75 -9.68 -2.56
CA LYS A 111 3.75 -10.08 -3.97
C LYS A 111 2.27 -10.22 -4.40
N THR A 112 1.93 -9.84 -5.63
CA THR A 112 0.62 -10.20 -6.20
C THR A 112 0.46 -11.72 -6.11
N PRO A 113 -0.58 -12.24 -5.44
CA PRO A 113 -0.73 -13.69 -5.27
C PRO A 113 -0.98 -14.34 -6.63
N GLU A 114 -0.27 -15.44 -6.89
CA GLU A 114 -0.45 -16.28 -8.08
C GLU A 114 -1.52 -17.35 -7.84
N SER A 115 -1.79 -17.66 -6.57
CA SER A 115 -2.83 -18.58 -6.14
C SER A 115 -3.54 -18.10 -4.88
N GLY A 116 -4.78 -18.57 -4.66
CA GLY A 116 -5.54 -18.24 -3.45
C GLY A 116 -4.85 -18.68 -2.15
N THR A 117 -4.05 -19.73 -2.20
CA THR A 117 -3.34 -20.28 -1.03
C THR A 117 -2.17 -19.41 -0.56
N GLU A 118 -1.75 -18.44 -1.36
CA GLU A 118 -0.73 -17.46 -0.96
C GLU A 118 -1.28 -16.32 -0.09
N VAL A 119 -2.61 -16.21 0.01
CA VAL A 119 -3.29 -15.13 0.76
C VAL A 119 -4.44 -15.61 1.62
N PHE A 120 -4.82 -16.88 1.50
CA PHE A 120 -5.90 -17.50 2.25
C PHE A 120 -5.52 -18.90 2.70
N ALA A 121 -5.53 -19.14 4.00
CA ALA A 121 -5.21 -20.45 4.60
C ALA A 121 -6.33 -20.84 5.58
N PRO A 122 -7.20 -21.79 5.22
CA PRO A 122 -8.08 -22.44 6.20
C PRO A 122 -7.26 -23.41 7.06
N VAL A 123 -7.30 -23.22 8.37
CA VAL A 123 -6.54 -24.05 9.33
C VAL A 123 -7.50 -24.68 10.31
N LEU A 124 -7.36 -25.97 10.55
CA LEU A 124 -8.13 -26.73 11.56
C LEU A 124 -7.21 -27.10 12.75
N GLY A 125 -7.81 -27.12 13.94
CA GLY A 125 -7.13 -27.63 15.13
C GLY A 125 -5.99 -26.74 15.61
N VAL A 126 -6.19 -25.42 15.63
CA VAL A 126 -5.23 -24.49 16.20
C VAL A 126 -5.06 -24.79 17.69
N THR A 127 -3.89 -25.27 18.07
CA THR A 127 -3.46 -25.42 19.46
C THR A 127 -2.73 -24.15 19.92
N ALA A 128 -2.58 -23.95 21.22
CA ALA A 128 -1.84 -22.83 21.76
C ALA A 128 -0.43 -22.75 21.12
N GLY A 129 -0.13 -21.60 20.49
CA GLY A 129 1.15 -21.36 19.80
C GLY A 129 0.96 -20.74 18.42
N ALA A 130 2.06 -20.60 17.68
CA ALA A 130 2.05 -20.02 16.36
C ALA A 130 1.40 -20.96 15.33
N THR A 131 0.53 -20.41 14.50
CA THR A 131 -0.06 -21.09 13.35
C THR A 131 0.57 -20.57 12.08
N THR A 132 1.18 -21.47 11.30
CA THR A 132 1.86 -21.12 10.05
C THR A 132 0.86 -21.10 8.89
N THR A 133 0.82 -20.00 8.15
CA THR A 133 0.00 -19.83 6.93
C THR A 133 0.85 -19.72 5.67
N GLY A 134 2.15 -19.45 5.79
CA GLY A 134 3.05 -19.19 4.68
C GLY A 134 3.09 -17.74 4.22
N PHE A 135 2.29 -16.86 4.84
CA PHE A 135 2.23 -15.42 4.56
C PHE A 135 1.89 -14.63 5.82
N PRO A 136 2.20 -13.30 5.87
CA PRO A 136 1.75 -12.43 6.94
C PRO A 136 0.22 -12.31 6.93
N VAL A 137 -0.41 -12.54 8.08
CA VAL A 137 -1.87 -12.47 8.21
C VAL A 137 -2.28 -11.09 8.67
N ASP A 138 -3.27 -10.48 8.00
CA ASP A 138 -3.87 -9.20 8.38
C ASP A 138 -5.29 -9.33 8.94
N TYR A 139 -5.95 -10.43 8.62
CA TYR A 139 -7.32 -10.71 9.05
C TYR A 139 -7.52 -12.20 9.32
N THR A 140 -8.19 -12.52 10.42
CA THR A 140 -8.53 -13.91 10.79
C THR A 140 -9.95 -13.98 11.29
N ILE A 141 -10.68 -14.99 10.86
CA ILE A 141 -11.92 -15.43 11.52
C ILE A 141 -11.63 -16.75 12.21
N ALA A 142 -11.86 -16.80 13.52
CA ALA A 142 -11.70 -18.00 14.32
C ALA A 142 -13.03 -18.46 14.91
N ARG A 143 -13.24 -19.77 14.94
CA ARG A 143 -14.39 -20.41 15.58
C ARG A 143 -13.99 -21.74 16.20
N ASN A 144 -14.53 -22.05 17.37
CA ASN A 144 -14.47 -23.41 17.91
C ASN A 144 -15.65 -24.24 17.34
N PRO A 145 -15.40 -25.23 16.48
CA PRO A 145 -16.49 -26.00 15.86
C PRO A 145 -17.18 -26.97 16.81
N SER A 146 -16.51 -27.32 17.91
CA SER A 146 -17.03 -28.28 18.91
C SER A 146 -17.85 -27.65 20.03
N ALA A 147 -17.89 -26.34 20.10
CA ALA A 147 -18.69 -25.61 21.08
C ALA A 147 -19.59 -24.62 20.33
N GLY A 148 -20.81 -24.40 20.84
CA GLY A 148 -21.73 -23.39 20.30
C GLY A 148 -21.25 -21.96 20.50
N GLN A 149 -19.98 -21.73 20.24
CA GLN A 149 -19.28 -20.44 20.46
C GLN A 149 -19.40 -19.49 19.29
N GLN A 150 -19.15 -18.25 19.57
CA GLN A 150 -19.19 -17.16 18.62
C GLN A 150 -18.04 -17.26 17.59
N ASN A 151 -18.25 -16.65 16.43
CA ASN A 151 -17.16 -16.39 15.48
C ASN A 151 -16.48 -15.08 15.87
N PHE A 152 -15.18 -15.11 15.98
CA PHE A 152 -14.36 -13.97 16.35
C PHE A 152 -13.58 -13.50 15.14
N ALA A 153 -13.69 -12.23 14.80
CA ALA A 153 -12.89 -11.58 13.77
C ALA A 153 -11.79 -10.76 14.43
N PHE A 154 -10.57 -11.00 14.00
CA PHE A 154 -9.37 -10.30 14.43
C PHE A 154 -8.71 -9.65 13.24
N THR A 155 -8.17 -8.46 13.42
CA THR A 155 -7.38 -7.77 12.38
C THR A 155 -6.13 -7.19 12.99
N ARG A 156 -5.09 -7.01 12.16
CA ARG A 156 -3.87 -6.31 12.59
C ARG A 156 -4.16 -4.91 13.13
N MET A 157 -5.18 -4.25 12.59
CA MET A 157 -5.55 -2.88 13.00
C MET A 157 -6.28 -2.81 14.34
N LEU A 158 -6.94 -3.88 14.75
CA LEU A 158 -7.62 -3.96 16.06
C LEU A 158 -6.67 -4.29 17.20
N GLY A 159 -5.45 -4.73 16.90
CA GLY A 159 -4.48 -5.13 17.94
C GLY A 159 -4.95 -6.32 18.75
N GLU A 160 -5.06 -6.16 20.07
CA GLU A 160 -5.46 -7.22 21.01
C GLU A 160 -6.97 -7.32 21.22
N THR A 161 -7.78 -6.72 20.35
CA THR A 161 -9.23 -6.73 20.43
C THR A 161 -9.85 -7.55 19.30
N TYR A 162 -11.13 -7.90 19.45
CA TYR A 162 -11.88 -8.67 18.46
C TYR A 162 -13.30 -8.17 18.30
N LEU A 163 -13.89 -8.52 17.18
CA LEU A 163 -15.31 -8.35 16.91
C LEU A 163 -15.99 -9.73 16.85
N ALA A 164 -17.11 -9.88 17.56
CA ALA A 164 -17.96 -11.06 17.42
C ALA A 164 -18.92 -10.85 16.23
N THR A 165 -18.81 -11.67 15.18
CA THR A 165 -19.48 -11.39 13.90
C THR A 165 -20.98 -11.66 13.88
N GLN A 166 -21.54 -12.34 14.90
CA GLN A 166 -22.96 -12.70 14.99
C GLN A 166 -23.75 -11.87 16.01
N VAL A 167 -23.12 -10.89 16.64
CA VAL A 167 -23.76 -9.99 17.61
C VAL A 167 -23.45 -8.54 17.29
N THR A 168 -24.25 -7.63 17.81
CA THR A 168 -24.08 -6.18 17.60
C THR A 168 -23.22 -5.51 18.68
N ASN A 169 -22.47 -6.30 19.44
CA ASN A 169 -21.63 -5.79 20.51
C ASN A 169 -20.44 -4.97 19.95
N ALA A 170 -20.03 -4.00 20.73
CA ALA A 170 -18.80 -3.29 20.45
C ALA A 170 -17.58 -4.23 20.54
N GLU A 171 -16.48 -3.77 20.01
CA GLU A 171 -15.17 -4.40 20.12
C GLU A 171 -14.82 -4.72 21.58
N SER A 172 -14.26 -5.90 21.81
CA SER A 172 -13.90 -6.39 23.14
C SER A 172 -12.42 -6.78 23.20
N ALA A 173 -11.76 -6.42 24.31
CA ALA A 173 -10.41 -6.89 24.59
C ALA A 173 -10.45 -8.33 25.11
N THR A 174 -9.61 -9.22 24.56
CA THR A 174 -9.61 -10.64 24.97
C THR A 174 -8.62 -10.96 26.06
N GLY A 175 -7.55 -10.22 26.20
CA GLY A 175 -6.36 -10.68 26.91
C GLY A 175 -5.69 -11.91 26.25
N ILE A 176 -6.23 -12.40 25.13
CA ILE A 176 -5.66 -13.47 24.29
C ILE A 176 -5.37 -12.82 22.94
N GLY A 177 -4.23 -12.12 22.85
CA GLY A 177 -3.83 -11.45 21.63
C GLY A 177 -3.52 -12.45 20.54
N ASN A 178 -4.27 -12.43 19.44
CA ASN A 178 -3.76 -12.93 18.18
C ASN A 178 -2.67 -11.98 17.73
N GLN A 179 -1.44 -12.40 17.87
CA GLN A 179 -0.30 -11.59 17.50
C GLN A 179 -0.09 -11.72 16.00
N PHE A 180 -0.31 -10.61 15.29
CA PHE A 180 -0.10 -10.49 13.85
C PHE A 180 1.36 -10.18 13.47
N ASP A 181 2.29 -10.14 14.43
CA ASP A 181 3.69 -9.79 14.20
C ASP A 181 4.56 -10.98 13.76
N VAL A 182 3.93 -11.98 13.17
CA VAL A 182 4.59 -13.17 12.63
C VAL A 182 4.62 -13.07 11.10
N GLN A 183 5.80 -13.23 10.50
CA GLN A 183 5.97 -13.07 9.05
C GLN A 183 5.24 -14.10 8.20
N ASN A 184 4.93 -15.27 8.74
CA ASN A 184 4.33 -16.38 8.00
C ASN A 184 3.15 -17.06 8.72
N GLY A 185 2.45 -16.29 9.54
CA GLY A 185 1.31 -16.84 10.29
C GLY A 185 0.71 -15.87 11.31
N ILE A 186 0.11 -16.44 12.34
CA ILE A 186 -0.39 -15.76 13.55
C ILE A 186 0.04 -16.54 14.80
N LYS A 187 0.09 -15.88 15.95
CA LYS A 187 0.45 -16.50 17.23
C LYS A 187 -0.69 -16.36 18.23
#